data_9ec04ad0a78c16b730f9adf933bf7331
#
_entry.id   9ec04ad0a78c16b730f9adf933bf7331
#
_cell.length_a   1.000
_cell.length_b   1.000
_cell.length_c   1.000
_cell.angle_alpha   90.00
_cell.angle_beta   90.00
_cell.angle_gamma   90.00
#
_symmetry.space_group_name_H-M   'P 1'
#
loop_
_entity.id
_entity.type
_entity.pdbx_description
1 polymer ?
#
loop_
_entity_poly.entity_id
_entity_poly.type
_entity_poly.pdbx_seq_one_letter_code
_entity_poly.pdbx_strand_id
1 'polypeptide(L)' 'MAEPLTATGSDPDEPIAQLFRIAEQRRELSRAEEAQVRRARVRGYSWEAIATALGITKQAAHKKFGRK' A
#
# COMPACT_ATOMS: atom_id res chain seq x y z
N MET A 1 -16.66 -9.05 27.63
CA MET A 1 -16.72 -8.63 27.26
C MET A 1 -16.40 -7.90 26.50
N ALA A 2 -16.45 -7.59 26.23
CA ALA A 2 -16.24 -7.06 25.72
C ALA A 2 -16.06 -6.69 24.58
N GLU A 3 -16.27 -6.40 23.86
CA GLU A 3 -16.02 -6.00 22.78
C GLU A 3 -15.55 -4.73 22.77
N PRO A 4 -14.44 -4.46 23.10
CA PRO A 4 -13.84 -3.17 23.14
C PRO A 4 -13.85 -2.42 21.85
N LEU A 5 -13.75 -3.11 20.77
CA LEU A 5 -13.75 -2.42 19.49
C LEU A 5 -15.01 -1.64 19.27
N THR A 6 -16.12 -2.22 19.62
CA THR A 6 -17.36 -1.53 19.40
C THR A 6 -17.59 -0.43 20.38
N ALA A 7 -17.05 -0.60 21.55
CA ALA A 7 -17.30 0.37 22.60
C ALA A 7 -16.74 1.72 22.28
N THR A 8 -15.65 1.74 21.53
CA THR A 8 -14.97 2.98 21.29
C THR A 8 -15.22 3.54 19.92
N GLY A 9 -16.25 3.05 19.27
CA GLY A 9 -16.50 3.46 17.92
C GLY A 9 -16.74 4.93 17.71
N SER A 10 -17.18 5.61 18.73
CA SER A 10 -17.51 7.02 18.57
C SER A 10 -16.32 7.95 18.77
N ASP A 11 -15.22 7.43 19.24
CA ASP A 11 -14.06 8.29 19.49
C ASP A 11 -13.16 8.32 18.26
N PRO A 12 -13.09 9.44 17.56
CA PRO A 12 -12.30 9.51 16.34
C PRO A 12 -10.82 9.30 16.56
N ASP A 13 -10.34 9.50 17.78
CA ASP A 13 -8.93 9.33 18.07
C ASP A 13 -8.60 7.98 18.69
N GLU A 14 -9.56 7.10 18.77
CA GLU A 14 -9.34 5.81 19.37
C GLU A 14 -8.36 5.00 18.52
N PRO A 15 -7.32 4.43 19.13
CA PRO A 15 -6.24 3.81 18.34
C PRO A 15 -6.68 2.69 17.41
N ILE A 16 -7.58 1.84 17.85
CA ILE A 16 -8.01 0.74 17.00
C ILE A 16 -8.75 1.27 15.78
N ALA A 17 -9.59 2.28 15.97
CA ALA A 17 -10.27 2.89 14.84
C ALA A 17 -9.28 3.50 13.87
N GLN A 18 -8.24 4.13 14.40
CA GLN A 18 -7.21 4.71 13.56
C GLN A 18 -6.46 3.64 12.78
N LEU A 19 -6.21 2.50 13.40
CA LEU A 19 -5.52 1.43 12.70
C LEU A 19 -6.35 0.85 11.57
N PHE A 20 -7.66 0.73 11.77
CA PHE A 20 -8.52 0.29 10.68
C PHE A 20 -8.44 1.25 9.50
N ARG A 21 -8.45 2.54 9.80
CA ARG A 21 -8.38 3.56 8.76
C ARG A 21 -7.04 3.51 8.02
N ILE A 22 -5.96 3.36 8.78
CA ILE A 22 -4.64 3.28 8.18
C ILE A 22 -4.52 2.05 7.29
N ALA A 23 -5.05 0.92 7.74
CA ALA A 23 -5.01 -0.29 6.93
C ALA A 23 -5.77 -0.10 5.62
N GLU A 24 -6.88 0.59 5.67
CA GLU A 24 -7.64 0.87 4.47
C GLU A 24 -6.86 1.75 3.52
N GLN A 25 -6.22 2.79 4.04
CA GLN A 25 -5.41 3.68 3.23
C GLN A 25 -4.25 2.93 2.60
N ARG A 26 -3.64 2.02 3.35
CA ARG A 26 -2.54 1.23 2.81
C ARG A 26 -3.00 0.38 1.64
N ARG A 27 -4.18 -0.21 1.74
CA ARG A 27 -4.69 -1.02 0.64
C ARG A 27 -4.95 -0.18 -0.60
N GLU A 28 -5.48 1.03 -0.39
CA GLU A 28 -5.72 1.92 -1.52
C GLU A 28 -4.44 2.35 -2.19
N LEU A 29 -3.44 2.68 -1.38
CA LEU A 29 -2.14 3.06 -1.92
C LEU A 29 -1.49 1.91 -2.66
N SER A 30 -1.65 0.71 -2.14
CA SER A 30 -1.08 -0.47 -2.78
C SER A 30 -1.70 -0.67 -4.18
N ARG A 31 -2.99 -0.50 -4.28
CA ARG A 31 -3.65 -0.63 -5.59
C ARG A 31 -3.20 0.44 -6.55
N ALA A 32 -3.06 1.67 -6.05
CA ALA A 32 -2.60 2.76 -6.89
C ALA A 32 -1.16 2.53 -7.35
N GLU A 33 -0.35 2.01 -6.45
CA GLU A 33 1.03 1.70 -6.76
C GLU A 33 1.13 0.68 -7.88
N GLU A 34 0.36 -0.39 -7.76
CA GLU A 34 0.35 -1.43 -8.79
C GLU A 34 -0.07 -0.87 -10.14
N ALA A 35 -1.07 -0.02 -10.15
CA ALA A 35 -1.55 0.55 -11.39
C ALA A 35 -0.46 1.39 -12.05
N GLN A 36 0.23 2.20 -11.25
CA GLN A 36 1.26 3.06 -11.80
C GLN A 36 2.47 2.27 -12.26
N VAL A 37 2.83 1.22 -11.54
CA VAL A 37 3.93 0.38 -11.97
C VAL A 37 3.61 -0.26 -13.32
N ARG A 38 2.38 -0.73 -13.47
CA ARG A 38 1.97 -1.32 -14.74
C ARG A 38 2.06 -0.32 -15.88
N ARG A 39 1.60 0.91 -15.63
CA ARG A 39 1.70 1.96 -16.63
C ARG A 39 3.15 2.26 -16.98
N ALA A 40 4.01 2.29 -15.97
CA ALA A 40 5.42 2.57 -16.22
C ALA A 40 6.05 1.50 -17.10
N ARG A 41 5.72 0.24 -16.81
CA ARG A 41 6.26 -0.84 -17.64
C ARG A 41 5.79 -0.74 -19.07
N VAL A 42 4.52 -0.43 -19.25
CA VAL A 42 3.99 -0.27 -20.60
C VAL A 42 4.71 0.83 -21.35
N ARG A 43 5.10 1.88 -20.66
CA ARG A 43 5.82 2.98 -21.26
C ARG A 43 7.31 2.71 -21.43
N GLY A 44 7.77 1.54 -21.01
CA GLY A 44 9.15 1.16 -21.22
C GLY A 44 10.12 1.49 -20.10
N TYR A 45 9.62 1.94 -18.97
CA TYR A 45 10.52 2.22 -17.84
C TYR A 45 11.14 0.93 -17.31
N SER A 46 12.39 1.03 -16.95
CA SER A 46 13.09 -0.12 -16.40
C SER A 46 12.68 -0.38 -14.96
N TRP A 47 12.94 -1.59 -14.50
CA TRP A 47 12.71 -1.91 -13.10
C TRP A 47 13.56 -1.04 -12.19
N GLU A 48 14.74 -0.68 -12.64
CA GLU A 48 15.60 0.19 -11.87
C GLU A 48 14.97 1.56 -11.65
N ALA A 49 14.41 2.13 -12.70
CA ALA A 49 13.75 3.42 -12.59
C ALA A 49 12.54 3.34 -11.68
N ILE A 50 11.78 2.28 -11.79
CA ILE A 50 10.60 2.10 -10.97
C ILE A 50 11.00 1.94 -9.50
N ALA A 51 12.03 1.13 -9.24
CA ALA A 51 12.49 0.93 -7.88
C ALA A 51 12.97 2.23 -7.26
N THR A 52 13.70 3.02 -8.04
CA THR A 52 14.16 4.31 -7.54
C THR A 52 13.00 5.21 -7.16
N ALA A 53 11.99 5.25 -8.00
CA ALA A 53 10.82 6.07 -7.72
C ALA A 53 10.09 5.61 -6.47
N LEU A 54 10.06 4.31 -6.24
CA LEU A 54 9.37 3.76 -5.08
C LEU A 54 10.21 3.74 -3.82
N GLY A 55 11.51 3.98 -3.96
CA GLY A 55 12.40 3.97 -2.80
C GLY A 55 12.74 2.57 -2.32
N ILE A 56 12.73 1.60 -3.22
CA ILE A 56 13.07 0.22 -2.88
C ILE A 56 14.13 -0.29 -3.84
N THR A 57 14.64 -1.48 -3.58
CA THR A 57 15.64 -2.05 -4.46
C THR A 57 15.02 -2.57 -5.74
N LYS A 58 15.84 -2.70 -6.78
CA LYS A 58 15.38 -3.26 -8.03
C LYS A 58 14.84 -4.67 -7.84
N GLN A 59 15.52 -5.46 -7.02
CA GLN A 59 15.07 -6.82 -6.76
C GLN A 59 13.71 -6.85 -6.08
N ALA A 60 13.52 -5.97 -5.11
CA ALA A 60 12.25 -5.90 -4.41
C ALA A 60 11.14 -5.48 -5.36
N ALA A 61 11.40 -4.52 -6.21
CA ALA A 61 10.38 -4.07 -7.16
C ALA A 61 10.01 -5.19 -8.12
N HIS A 62 11.01 -5.87 -8.64
CA HIS A 62 10.76 -6.95 -9.59
C HIS A 62 10.01 -8.10 -8.92
N LYS A 63 10.39 -8.41 -7.69
CA LYS A 63 9.74 -9.50 -6.98
C LYS A 63 8.28 -9.16 -6.68
N LYS A 64 8.03 -7.93 -6.29
CA LYS A 64 6.68 -7.54 -5.89
C LYS A 64 5.75 -7.34 -7.08
N PHE A 65 6.24 -6.75 -8.15
CA PHE A 65 5.40 -6.37 -9.27
C PHE A 65 5.66 -7.13 -10.55
N GLY A 66 6.74 -7.87 -10.62
CA GLY A 66 7.14 -8.52 -11.85
C GLY A 66 6.53 -9.87 -12.10
N ARG A 67 5.87 -10.45 -11.08
CA ARG A 67 5.29 -11.75 -11.30
C ARG A 67 3.99 -11.64 -12.03
N LYS A 68 3.68 -12.71 -12.65
CA LYS A 68 2.45 -12.71 -13.42
C LYS A 68 1.27 -13.14 -12.64
#